data_0d0ce236d3e9a2e4bc07974cbe80cf5b
#
_entry.id   0d0ce236d3e9a2e4bc07974cbe80cf5b
#
_cell.length_a   1.000
_cell.length_b   1.000
_cell.length_c   1.000
_cell.angle_alpha   90.00
_cell.angle_beta   90.00
_cell.angle_gamma   90.00
#
_symmetry.space_group_name_H-M   'P 1'
#
loop_
_entity.id
_entity.type
_entity.pdbx_description
1 polymer ?
#
loop_
_entity_poly.entity_id
_entity_poly.type
_entity_poly.pdbx_seq_one_letter_code
_entity_poly.pdbx_strand_id
1 'polypeptide(L)'
;MKWQEVCEHPSLKNLPFKIELDRDGKILMTPVKVLHSALQGELEFLLRSLLRSGKTLPECAIATREGTKVADVAWASDKIFEKIKHEVECSVCPEICIEVYSSSNTKSEMKEKRKLYFELGAKEFWICTEKGDMKFFNVDGKLENSSLVPNFPKHIEL
;
A
#
# COMPACT_ATOMS: atom_id res chain seq x y z
N MET A 1 16.59 7.27 -11.43
CA MET A 1 15.75 6.44 -12.32
C MET A 1 14.29 6.81 -12.09
N LYS A 2 13.51 6.86 -13.14
CA LYS A 2 12.06 7.10 -13.07
C LYS A 2 11.33 5.76 -12.99
N TRP A 3 10.11 5.76 -12.43
CA TRP A 3 9.35 4.52 -12.27
C TRP A 3 9.07 3.80 -13.59
N GLN A 4 8.79 4.54 -14.65
CA GLN A 4 8.62 3.97 -16.00
C GLN A 4 9.85 3.16 -16.41
N GLU A 5 11.05 3.69 -16.16
CA GLU A 5 12.30 3.00 -16.49
C GLU A 5 12.46 1.71 -15.68
N VAL A 6 12.06 1.72 -14.40
CA VAL A 6 12.06 0.53 -13.55
C VAL A 6 11.16 -0.55 -14.15
N CYS A 7 9.94 -0.17 -14.56
CA CYS A 7 8.97 -1.11 -15.14
C CYS A 7 9.47 -1.75 -16.45
N GLU A 8 10.28 -1.03 -17.20
CA GLU A 8 10.78 -1.47 -18.52
C GLU A 8 12.16 -2.12 -18.46
N HIS A 9 12.86 -2.00 -17.34
CA HIS A 9 14.25 -2.46 -17.23
C HIS A 9 14.36 -3.98 -17.22
N PRO A 10 15.04 -4.59 -18.21
CA PRO A 10 15.11 -6.06 -18.31
C PRO A 10 15.71 -6.75 -17.08
N SER A 11 16.72 -6.13 -16.46
CA SER A 11 17.40 -6.69 -15.28
C SER A 11 16.58 -6.64 -13.99
N LEU A 12 15.47 -5.91 -13.98
CA LEU A 12 14.62 -5.76 -12.80
C LEU A 12 13.36 -6.64 -12.88
N LYS A 13 13.19 -7.39 -13.95
CA LYS A 13 12.05 -8.29 -14.12
C LYS A 13 12.24 -9.58 -13.31
N ASN A 14 11.14 -10.05 -12.74
CA ASN A 14 11.08 -11.36 -12.05
C ASN A 14 12.04 -11.50 -10.86
N LEU A 15 12.39 -10.40 -10.22
CA LEU A 15 13.20 -10.43 -9.00
C LEU A 15 12.30 -10.75 -7.80
N PRO A 16 12.81 -11.50 -6.80
CA PRO A 16 12.05 -11.83 -5.59
C PRO A 16 12.08 -10.67 -4.58
N PHE A 17 11.92 -9.44 -5.04
CA PHE A 17 12.00 -8.23 -4.22
C PHE A 17 10.89 -7.27 -4.59
N LYS A 18 10.32 -6.63 -3.56
CA LYS A 18 9.52 -5.42 -3.74
C LYS A 18 10.48 -4.27 -4.08
N ILE A 19 10.17 -3.52 -5.12
CA ILE A 19 10.98 -2.39 -5.57
C ILE A 19 10.23 -1.08 -5.28
N GLU A 20 10.95 -0.12 -4.72
CA GLU A 20 10.48 1.25 -4.54
C GLU A 20 11.61 2.19 -4.98
N LEU A 21 11.33 3.48 -5.14
CA LEU A 21 12.34 4.50 -5.40
C LEU A 21 12.38 5.51 -4.26
N ASP A 22 13.58 6.00 -3.93
CA ASP A 22 13.72 7.16 -3.06
C ASP A 22 13.55 8.46 -3.86
N ARG A 23 13.66 9.60 -3.16
CA ARG A 23 13.50 10.93 -3.78
C ARG A 23 14.51 11.23 -4.90
N ASP A 24 15.68 10.59 -4.85
CA ASP A 24 16.74 10.76 -5.82
C ASP A 24 16.68 9.74 -6.97
N GLY A 25 15.65 8.89 -6.96
CA GLY A 25 15.46 7.84 -7.96
C GLY A 25 16.34 6.62 -7.74
N LYS A 26 16.86 6.40 -6.53
CA LYS A 26 17.61 5.20 -6.19
C LYS A 26 16.64 4.06 -5.90
N ILE A 27 17.00 2.88 -6.35
CA ILE A 27 16.21 1.67 -6.14
C ILE A 27 16.36 1.16 -4.72
N LEU A 28 15.22 0.96 -4.06
CA LEU A 28 15.12 0.30 -2.75
C LEU A 28 14.47 -1.06 -2.99
N MET A 29 15.11 -2.13 -2.51
CA MET A 29 14.60 -3.50 -2.66
C MET A 29 14.33 -4.12 -1.30
N THR A 30 13.15 -4.73 -1.15
CA THR A 30 12.75 -5.43 0.05
C THR A 30 12.42 -6.87 -0.30
N PRO A 31 13.05 -7.88 0.34
CA PRO A 31 12.73 -9.27 0.05
C PRO A 31 11.30 -9.60 0.47
N VAL A 32 10.64 -10.43 -0.34
CA VAL A 32 9.28 -10.89 -0.08
C VAL A 32 9.31 -12.20 0.71
N LYS A 33 8.33 -12.39 1.59
CA LYS A 33 8.16 -13.58 2.43
C LYS A 33 6.79 -14.22 2.15
N VAL A 34 6.69 -15.53 2.31
CA VAL A 34 5.42 -16.25 2.15
C VAL A 34 4.34 -15.69 3.07
N LEU A 35 4.68 -15.45 4.33
CA LEU A 35 3.74 -14.90 5.31
C LEU A 35 3.20 -13.52 4.88
N HIS A 36 4.07 -12.67 4.36
CA HIS A 36 3.69 -11.36 3.80
C HIS A 36 2.67 -11.54 2.67
N SER A 37 2.95 -12.45 1.74
CA SER A 37 2.04 -12.75 0.62
C SER A 37 0.69 -13.27 1.09
N ALA A 38 0.68 -14.13 2.11
CA ALA A 38 -0.56 -14.68 2.67
C ALA A 38 -1.42 -13.57 3.31
N LEU A 39 -0.80 -12.70 4.10
CA LEU A 39 -1.49 -11.56 4.70
C LEU A 39 -2.03 -10.60 3.64
N GLN A 40 -1.21 -10.30 2.63
CA GLN A 40 -1.61 -9.44 1.51
C GLN A 40 -2.84 -10.00 0.79
N GLY A 41 -2.85 -11.27 0.46
CA GLY A 41 -3.98 -11.94 -0.19
C GLY A 41 -5.25 -11.92 0.66
N GLU A 42 -5.13 -12.16 1.97
CA GLU A 42 -6.27 -12.13 2.88
C GLU A 42 -6.85 -10.72 3.02
N LEU A 43 -5.99 -9.71 3.10
CA LEU A 43 -6.42 -8.30 3.13
C LEU A 43 -7.22 -7.93 1.89
N GLU A 44 -6.77 -8.35 0.70
CA GLU A 44 -7.48 -8.12 -0.56
C GLU A 44 -8.84 -8.81 -0.58
N PHE A 45 -8.87 -10.06 -0.14
CA PHE A 45 -10.12 -10.84 -0.07
C PHE A 45 -11.14 -10.14 0.84
N LEU A 46 -10.72 -9.72 2.03
CA LEU A 46 -11.59 -9.05 3.00
C LEU A 46 -12.11 -7.71 2.47
N LEU A 47 -11.23 -6.91 1.83
CA LEU A 47 -11.65 -5.66 1.22
C LEU A 47 -12.72 -5.88 0.14
N ARG A 48 -12.49 -6.83 -0.77
CA ARG A 48 -13.46 -7.14 -1.83
C ARG A 48 -14.76 -7.71 -1.27
N SER A 49 -14.68 -8.47 -0.18
CA SER A 49 -15.87 -9.05 0.45
C SER A 49 -16.72 -8.01 1.16
N LEU A 50 -16.09 -7.03 1.80
CA LEU A 50 -16.77 -6.01 2.60
C LEU A 50 -17.14 -4.77 1.78
N LEU A 51 -16.33 -4.41 0.79
CA LEU A 51 -16.58 -3.30 -0.12
C LEU A 51 -16.94 -3.85 -1.50
N ARG A 52 -18.19 -3.75 -1.88
CA ARG A 52 -18.68 -4.34 -3.13
C ARG A 52 -18.45 -3.45 -4.36
N SER A 53 -17.94 -2.25 -4.16
CA SER A 53 -17.56 -1.33 -5.23
C SER A 53 -16.07 -1.03 -5.17
N GLY A 54 -15.55 -0.32 -6.15
CA GLY A 54 -14.14 0.02 -6.20
C GLY A 54 -13.27 -1.13 -6.66
N LYS A 55 -11.95 -0.94 -6.50
CA LYS A 55 -10.94 -1.93 -6.87
C LYS A 55 -9.92 -2.09 -5.76
N THR A 56 -9.55 -3.32 -5.46
CA THR A 56 -8.38 -3.63 -4.66
C THR A 56 -7.17 -3.70 -5.57
N LEU A 57 -6.09 -3.07 -5.15
CA LEU A 57 -4.87 -2.91 -5.93
C LEU A 57 -3.69 -3.45 -5.13
N PRO A 58 -3.26 -4.70 -5.37
CA PRO A 58 -2.03 -5.21 -4.76
C PRO A 58 -0.82 -4.55 -5.41
N GLU A 59 0.24 -4.32 -4.63
CA GLU A 59 1.48 -3.72 -5.13
C GLU A 59 1.21 -2.42 -5.90
N CYS A 60 0.55 -1.47 -5.26
CA CYS A 60 0.11 -0.23 -5.88
C CYS A 60 1.21 0.85 -5.82
N ALA A 61 1.76 1.19 -6.98
CA ALA A 61 2.80 2.23 -7.09
C ALA A 61 2.20 3.63 -6.96
N ILE A 62 2.78 4.45 -6.11
CA ILE A 62 2.31 5.80 -5.77
C ILE A 62 3.45 6.81 -5.90
N ALA A 63 3.22 7.88 -6.67
CA ALA A 63 4.20 8.94 -6.92
C ALA A 63 4.23 9.93 -5.77
N THR A 64 5.12 9.74 -4.80
CA THR A 64 5.24 10.63 -3.66
C THR A 64 6.38 11.65 -3.86
N ARG A 65 6.40 12.71 -3.05
CA ARG A 65 7.51 13.68 -3.06
C ARG A 65 8.86 13.07 -2.63
N GLU A 66 8.83 11.89 -1.99
CA GLU A 66 10.03 11.15 -1.58
C GLU A 66 10.24 9.90 -2.45
N GLY A 67 9.84 9.98 -3.72
CA GLY A 67 10.00 8.90 -4.68
C GLY A 67 8.77 7.99 -4.77
N THR A 68 8.87 6.97 -5.60
CA THR A 68 7.79 6.02 -5.80
C THR A 68 7.73 5.02 -4.65
N LYS A 69 6.62 5.02 -3.93
CA LYS A 69 6.33 4.02 -2.89
C LYS A 69 5.33 3.02 -3.45
N VAL A 70 5.41 1.79 -2.97
CA VAL A 70 4.49 0.73 -3.39
C VAL A 70 3.72 0.24 -2.17
N ALA A 71 2.43 0.58 -2.11
CA ALA A 71 1.56 0.08 -1.06
C ALA A 71 1.31 -1.42 -1.28
N ASP A 72 1.40 -2.22 -0.21
CA ASP A 72 1.20 -3.67 -0.32
C ASP A 72 -0.22 -4.00 -0.79
N VAL A 73 -1.22 -3.30 -0.27
CA VAL A 73 -2.61 -3.38 -0.72
C VAL A 73 -3.20 -1.98 -0.69
N ALA A 74 -3.99 -1.64 -1.69
CA ALA A 74 -4.77 -0.42 -1.71
C ALA A 74 -6.20 -0.70 -2.17
N TRP A 75 -7.10 0.19 -1.82
CA TRP A 75 -8.47 0.18 -2.34
C TRP A 75 -8.79 1.57 -2.90
N ALA A 76 -9.25 1.60 -4.12
CA ALA A 76 -9.69 2.81 -4.80
C ALA A 76 -11.18 2.73 -5.11
N SER A 77 -11.92 3.79 -4.79
CA SER A 77 -13.29 3.93 -5.27
C SER A 77 -13.31 3.94 -6.80
N ASP A 78 -14.46 3.66 -7.39
CA ASP A 78 -14.61 3.71 -8.85
C ASP A 78 -14.18 5.06 -9.41
N LYS A 79 -14.49 6.14 -8.71
CA LYS A 79 -14.10 7.51 -9.08
C LYS A 79 -12.59 7.70 -9.14
N ILE A 80 -11.87 7.25 -8.12
CA ILE A 80 -10.41 7.36 -8.07
C ILE A 80 -9.78 6.40 -9.07
N PHE A 81 -10.29 5.17 -9.16
CA PHE A 81 -9.77 4.19 -10.10
C PHE A 81 -9.83 4.69 -11.56
N GLU A 82 -10.91 5.35 -11.96
CA GLU A 82 -11.03 5.94 -13.29
C GLU A 82 -9.92 6.97 -13.59
N LYS A 83 -9.44 7.68 -12.56
CA LYS A 83 -8.34 8.64 -12.72
C LYS A 83 -6.99 7.97 -12.88
N ILE A 84 -6.72 6.89 -12.13
CA ILE A 84 -5.37 6.31 -12.01
C ILE A 84 -5.12 5.08 -12.87
N LYS A 85 -6.16 4.44 -13.39
CA LYS A 85 -6.06 3.11 -14.04
C LYS A 85 -5.07 3.03 -15.21
N HIS A 86 -4.78 4.14 -15.87
CA HIS A 86 -3.83 4.19 -17.00
C HIS A 86 -2.50 4.84 -16.63
N GLU A 87 -2.32 5.24 -15.39
CA GLU A 87 -1.06 5.80 -14.92
C GLU A 87 -0.07 4.68 -14.57
N VAL A 88 1.21 4.95 -14.73
CA VAL A 88 2.29 4.00 -14.36
C VAL A 88 2.47 3.95 -12.84
N GLU A 89 2.28 5.08 -12.19
CA GLU A 89 2.24 5.24 -10.75
C GLU A 89 1.15 6.25 -10.40
N CYS A 90 0.46 6.04 -9.30
CA CYS A 90 -0.68 6.87 -8.94
C CYS A 90 -0.26 8.30 -8.65
N SER A 91 -0.85 9.27 -9.35
CA SER A 91 -0.67 10.70 -9.08
C SER A 91 -1.51 11.17 -7.88
N VAL A 92 -2.58 10.45 -7.56
CA VAL A 92 -3.40 10.61 -6.36
C VAL A 92 -3.53 9.26 -5.69
N CYS A 93 -3.55 9.24 -4.35
CA CYS A 93 -3.68 8.00 -3.62
C CYS A 93 -5.06 7.38 -3.74
N PRO A 94 -5.14 6.04 -3.79
CA PRO A 94 -6.35 5.33 -3.39
C PRO A 94 -6.78 5.75 -1.99
N GLU A 95 -8.06 5.65 -1.70
CA GLU A 95 -8.58 6.08 -0.41
C GLU A 95 -8.05 5.29 0.77
N ILE A 96 -7.78 3.98 0.59
CA ILE A 96 -7.18 3.14 1.62
C ILE A 96 -5.85 2.62 1.11
N CYS A 97 -4.78 2.82 1.88
CA CYS A 97 -3.45 2.26 1.61
C CYS A 97 -3.02 1.43 2.82
N ILE A 98 -2.59 0.21 2.57
CA ILE A 98 -2.24 -0.77 3.60
C ILE A 98 -0.80 -1.22 3.42
N GLU A 99 -0.04 -1.22 4.51
CA GLU A 99 1.31 -1.79 4.55
C GLU A 99 1.32 -2.98 5.49
N VAL A 100 1.92 -4.07 5.05
CA VAL A 100 2.21 -5.22 5.91
C VAL A 100 3.55 -4.96 6.57
N TYR A 101 3.53 -4.73 7.88
CA TYR A 101 4.73 -4.41 8.66
C TYR A 101 5.52 -5.67 8.95
N SER A 102 6.76 -5.72 8.47
CA SER A 102 7.66 -6.85 8.69
C SER A 102 8.91 -6.43 9.45
N SER A 103 9.73 -7.42 9.85
CA SER A 103 10.99 -7.18 10.55
C SER A 103 11.99 -6.35 9.74
N SER A 104 11.82 -6.25 8.42
CA SER A 104 12.66 -5.42 7.55
C SER A 104 12.22 -3.95 7.50
N ASN A 105 11.09 -3.61 8.11
CA ASN A 105 10.57 -2.25 8.18
C ASN A 105 10.88 -1.61 9.53
N THR A 106 10.90 -0.28 9.57
CA THR A 106 11.01 0.49 10.81
C THR A 106 9.71 1.26 11.05
N LYS A 107 9.47 1.64 12.30
CA LYS A 107 8.34 2.50 12.66
C LYS A 107 8.43 3.86 11.97
N SER A 108 9.65 4.36 11.78
CA SER A 108 9.93 5.62 11.08
C SER A 108 9.49 5.56 9.63
N GLU A 109 9.80 4.46 8.93
CA GLU A 109 9.36 4.23 7.54
C GLU A 109 7.84 4.23 7.43
N MET A 110 7.14 3.58 8.36
CA MET A 110 5.68 3.53 8.36
C MET A 110 5.05 4.90 8.58
N LYS A 111 5.61 5.70 9.49
CA LYS A 111 5.17 7.08 9.72
C LYS A 111 5.38 7.96 8.48
N GLU A 112 6.52 7.79 7.82
CA GLU A 112 6.85 8.50 6.59
C GLU A 112 5.86 8.17 5.47
N LYS A 113 5.63 6.89 5.21
CA LYS A 113 4.66 6.44 4.20
C LYS A 113 3.26 6.95 4.49
N ARG A 114 2.83 6.87 5.77
CA ARG A 114 1.53 7.39 6.18
C ARG A 114 1.36 8.86 5.83
N LYS A 115 2.36 9.67 6.16
CA LYS A 115 2.37 11.11 5.86
C LYS A 115 2.29 11.36 4.35
N LEU A 116 3.13 10.65 3.59
CA LEU A 116 3.20 10.82 2.13
C LEU A 116 1.88 10.44 1.45
N TYR A 117 1.24 9.37 1.88
CA TYR A 117 -0.02 8.92 1.30
C TYR A 117 -1.17 9.89 1.64
N PHE A 118 -1.21 10.40 2.87
CA PHE A 118 -2.21 11.42 3.22
C PHE A 118 -2.04 12.73 2.44
N GLU A 119 -0.81 13.13 2.17
CA GLU A 119 -0.53 14.30 1.32
C GLU A 119 -1.13 14.16 -0.08
N LEU A 120 -1.24 12.94 -0.58
CA LEU A 120 -1.79 12.62 -1.91
C LEU A 120 -3.28 12.27 -1.90
N GLY A 121 -3.95 12.42 -0.78
CA GLY A 121 -5.39 12.28 -0.68
C GLY A 121 -5.91 10.96 -0.15
N ALA A 122 -5.05 10.07 0.36
CA ALA A 122 -5.50 8.88 1.08
C ALA A 122 -6.41 9.29 2.24
N LYS A 123 -7.47 8.54 2.47
CA LYS A 123 -8.40 8.77 3.58
C LYS A 123 -8.00 7.99 4.82
N GLU A 124 -7.50 6.79 4.62
CA GLU A 124 -7.02 5.93 5.69
C GLU A 124 -5.71 5.24 5.29
N PHE A 125 -4.86 5.05 6.27
CA PHE A 125 -3.64 4.27 6.20
C PHE A 125 -3.73 3.16 7.24
N TRP A 126 -3.54 1.91 6.82
CA TRP A 126 -3.60 0.77 7.72
C TRP A 126 -2.26 0.06 7.79
N ILE A 127 -1.96 -0.51 8.94
CA ILE A 127 -0.81 -1.40 9.13
C ILE A 127 -1.35 -2.77 9.56
N CYS A 128 -0.90 -3.81 8.86
CA CYS A 128 -1.09 -5.19 9.28
C CYS A 128 0.25 -5.72 9.77
N THR A 129 0.33 -6.14 11.04
CA THR A 129 1.55 -6.73 11.57
C THR A 129 1.72 -8.16 11.08
N GLU A 130 2.92 -8.73 11.19
CA GLU A 130 3.16 -10.14 10.82
C GLU A 130 2.32 -11.12 11.64
N LYS A 131 1.84 -10.71 12.81
CA LYS A 131 0.92 -11.51 13.63
C LYS A 131 -0.54 -11.38 13.21
N GLY A 132 -0.83 -10.53 12.22
CA GLY A 132 -2.18 -10.30 11.73
C GLY A 132 -2.93 -9.17 12.43
N ASP A 133 -2.31 -8.46 13.34
CA ASP A 133 -2.97 -7.36 14.06
C ASP A 133 -3.09 -6.13 13.19
N MET A 134 -4.28 -5.55 13.13
CA MET A 134 -4.58 -4.38 12.32
C MET A 134 -4.49 -3.10 13.14
N LYS A 135 -3.92 -2.06 12.53
CA LYS A 135 -3.92 -0.70 13.06
C LYS A 135 -4.45 0.23 11.98
N PHE A 136 -5.39 1.08 12.34
CA PHE A 136 -6.07 2.01 11.41
C PHE A 136 -5.73 3.44 11.77
N PHE A 137 -5.48 4.26 10.75
CA PHE A 137 -5.18 5.69 10.91
C PHE A 137 -5.95 6.50 9.87
N ASN A 138 -6.40 7.69 10.27
CA ASN A 138 -6.79 8.73 9.35
C ASN A 138 -5.82 9.91 9.49
N VAL A 139 -6.09 11.03 8.82
CA VAL A 139 -5.22 12.21 8.85
C VAL A 139 -5.09 12.79 10.28
N ASP A 140 -6.07 12.60 11.14
CA ASP A 140 -6.07 13.12 12.50
C ASP A 140 -5.36 12.20 13.52
N GLY A 141 -5.07 10.96 13.14
CA GLY A 141 -4.36 10.02 13.98
C GLY A 141 -4.94 8.61 13.98
N LYS A 142 -4.65 7.86 15.04
CA LYS A 142 -5.07 6.46 15.18
C LYS A 142 -6.57 6.35 15.40
N LEU A 143 -7.19 5.40 14.68
CA LEU A 143 -8.59 5.02 14.82
C LEU A 143 -8.69 3.68 15.55
N GLU A 144 -9.75 3.50 16.31
CA GLU A 144 -10.04 2.20 16.90
C GLU A 144 -10.54 1.18 15.85
N ASN A 145 -11.36 1.67 14.93
CA ASN A 145 -11.87 0.90 13.79
C ASN A 145 -11.76 1.76 12.54
N SER A 146 -11.73 1.12 11.37
CA SER A 146 -11.84 1.85 10.11
C SER A 146 -13.18 2.58 10.02
N SER A 147 -13.15 3.83 9.54
CA SER A 147 -14.36 4.57 9.22
C SER A 147 -14.94 4.17 7.88
N LEU A 148 -14.08 3.87 6.90
CA LEU A 148 -14.50 3.47 5.56
C LEU A 148 -15.00 2.03 5.50
N VAL A 149 -14.42 1.15 6.33
CA VAL A 149 -14.81 -0.26 6.42
C VAL A 149 -15.00 -0.65 7.88
N PRO A 150 -16.12 -0.21 8.52
CA PRO A 150 -16.32 -0.41 9.97
C PRO A 150 -16.28 -1.87 10.41
N ASN A 151 -16.63 -2.80 9.53
CA ASN A 151 -16.66 -4.23 9.82
C ASN A 151 -15.33 -4.93 9.54
N PHE A 152 -14.29 -4.20 9.14
CA PHE A 152 -12.99 -4.82 8.90
C PHE A 152 -12.43 -5.38 10.22
N PRO A 153 -11.99 -6.64 10.24
CA PRO A 153 -11.51 -7.25 11.49
C PRO A 153 -10.25 -6.58 12.02
N LYS A 154 -10.10 -6.57 13.34
CA LYS A 154 -8.90 -6.04 14.01
C LYS A 154 -7.75 -7.04 14.00
N HIS A 155 -8.02 -8.29 13.65
CA HIS A 155 -7.03 -9.36 13.57
C HIS A 155 -7.35 -10.26 12.37
N ILE A 156 -6.30 -10.57 11.60
CA ILE A 156 -6.38 -11.44 10.42
C ILE A 156 -5.92 -12.83 10.84
N GLU A 157 -6.82 -13.81 10.69
CA GLU A 157 -6.49 -15.23 10.88
C GLU A 157 -5.99 -15.83 9.56
N LEU A 158 -4.94 -16.63 9.62
CA LEU A 158 -4.42 -17.37 8.46
C LEU A 158 -4.60 -18.87 8.62
#